data_ec649a802d81db8e8d85767ac9f0068f
#
_entry.id   ec649a802d81db8e8d85767ac9f0068f
#
_cell.length_a   1.000
_cell.length_b   1.000
_cell.length_c   1.000
_cell.angle_alpha   90.00
_cell.angle_beta   90.00
_cell.angle_gamma   90.00
#
_symmetry.space_group_name_H-M   'P 1'
#
loop_
_entity.id
_entity.type
_entity.pdbx_description
1 polymer ?
#
loop_
_entity_poly.entity_id
_entity_poly.type
_entity_poly.pdbx_seq_one_letter_code
_entity_poly.pdbx_strand_id
1 'polypeptide(L)' 'MTLTVLLKDEKKYIFYGVREYYIEYGKYLKFTYVGDKDVWRFRNEKEVHEGFFILDAIAGYYINR' A
#
# COMPACT_ATOMS: atom_id res chain seq x y z
N MET A 1 3.01 8.51 4.34
CA MET A 1 3.77 7.37 4.91
C MET A 1 3.98 6.32 3.84
N THR A 2 4.89 5.43 4.10
CA THR A 2 5.23 4.38 3.14
C THR A 2 4.90 3.04 3.76
N LEU A 3 4.22 2.21 3.00
CA LEU A 3 3.85 0.87 3.44
C LEU A 3 4.68 -0.14 2.66
N THR A 4 5.36 -1.03 3.37
CA THR A 4 6.11 -2.10 2.75
C THR A 4 5.45 -3.41 3.13
N VAL A 5 5.15 -4.22 2.12
CA VAL A 5 4.52 -5.51 2.33
C VAL A 5 5.48 -6.59 1.90
N LEU A 6 5.72 -7.54 2.79
CA LEU A 6 6.64 -8.63 2.52
C LEU A 6 5.83 -9.87 2.20
N LEU A 7 6.13 -10.46 1.06
CA LEU A 7 5.42 -11.65 0.64
C LEU A 7 6.16 -12.89 1.07
N LYS A 8 5.46 -14.00 1.10
CA LYS A 8 6.06 -15.24 1.57
C LYS A 8 7.12 -15.77 0.64
N ASP A 9 7.12 -15.34 -0.61
CA ASP A 9 8.13 -15.78 -1.57
C ASP A 9 9.31 -14.81 -1.58
N GLU A 10 9.42 -13.98 -0.54
CA GLU A 10 10.53 -13.07 -0.38
C GLU A 10 10.47 -11.86 -1.27
N LYS A 11 9.37 -11.67 -1.97
CA LYS A 11 9.20 -10.46 -2.73
C LYS A 11 8.68 -9.38 -1.82
N LYS A 12 8.87 -8.14 -2.26
CA LYS A 12 8.52 -7.01 -1.44
C LYS A 12 7.85 -5.97 -2.30
N TYR A 13 6.75 -5.42 -1.83
CA TYR A 13 6.07 -4.34 -2.51
C TYR A 13 6.11 -3.10 -1.63
N ILE A 14 6.37 -1.96 -2.24
CA ILE A 14 6.46 -0.71 -1.50
C ILE A 14 5.46 0.26 -2.09
N PHE A 15 4.63 0.84 -1.22
CA PHE A 15 3.62 1.80 -1.63
C PHE A 15 3.93 3.13 -0.99
N TYR A 16 4.07 4.16 -1.82
CA TYR A 16 4.38 5.49 -1.34
C TYR A 16 3.09 6.31 -1.23
N GLY A 17 3.13 7.31 -0.39
CA GLY A 17 1.98 8.17 -0.27
C GLY A 17 0.76 7.52 0.32
N VAL A 18 0.96 6.60 1.23
CA VAL A 18 -0.16 5.93 1.87
C VAL A 18 -0.84 6.91 2.79
N ARG A 19 -2.15 7.04 2.64
CA ARG A 19 -2.92 7.96 3.45
C ARG A 19 -3.48 7.31 4.68
N GLU A 20 -3.99 6.11 4.53
CA GLU A 20 -4.50 5.40 5.69
C GLU A 20 -4.43 3.91 5.44
N TYR A 21 -4.42 3.18 6.50
CA TYR A 21 -4.42 1.73 6.41
C TYR A 21 -5.14 1.18 7.63
N TYR A 22 -5.68 -0.01 7.48
CA TYR A 22 -6.40 -0.64 8.57
C TYR A 22 -6.56 -2.13 8.28
N ILE A 23 -6.88 -2.87 9.33
CA ILE A 23 -7.12 -4.29 9.20
C ILE A 23 -8.62 -4.51 9.27
N GLU A 24 -9.16 -5.18 8.27
CA GLU A 24 -10.58 -5.41 8.21
C GLU A 24 -10.87 -6.86 8.50
N TYR A 25 -11.78 -7.11 9.41
CA TYR A 25 -12.20 -8.44 9.81
C TYR A 25 -11.05 -9.33 10.28
N GLY A 26 -9.93 -8.74 10.64
CA GLY A 26 -8.79 -9.52 11.05
C GLY A 26 -8.19 -10.33 9.93
N LYS A 27 -8.59 -10.07 8.68
CA LYS A 27 -8.14 -10.87 7.56
C LYS A 27 -7.47 -10.07 6.47
N TYR A 28 -7.85 -8.82 6.30
CA TYR A 28 -7.39 -8.04 5.18
C TYR A 28 -6.65 -6.81 5.65
N LEU A 29 -5.50 -6.57 5.04
CA LEU A 29 -4.81 -5.31 5.23
C LEU A 29 -5.26 -4.42 4.08
N LYS A 30 -6.01 -3.37 4.39
CA LYS A 30 -6.51 -2.46 3.38
C LYS A 30 -5.85 -1.12 3.55
N PHE A 31 -5.62 -0.44 2.46
CA PHE A 31 -4.95 0.85 2.54
C PHE A 31 -5.32 1.69 1.33
N THR A 32 -5.16 3.00 1.49
CA THR A 32 -5.31 3.91 0.36
C THR A 32 -4.00 4.62 0.17
N TYR A 33 -3.65 4.88 -1.06
CA TYR A 33 -2.38 5.52 -1.36
C TYR A 33 -2.53 6.38 -2.61
N VAL A 34 -1.61 7.30 -2.77
CA VAL A 34 -1.62 8.20 -3.89
C VAL A 34 -0.56 7.73 -4.86
N GLY A 35 -0.99 7.37 -6.03
CA GLY A 35 -0.05 6.97 -7.03
C GLY A 35 0.73 8.15 -7.49
N ASP A 36 2.01 8.05 -7.59
CA ASP A 36 2.78 9.20 -7.87
C ASP A 36 3.67 9.11 -9.06
N LYS A 37 3.78 7.95 -9.61
CA LYS A 37 4.71 7.81 -10.64
C LYS A 37 4.48 8.63 -11.82
N ASP A 38 3.31 8.62 -12.33
CA ASP A 38 3.04 9.29 -13.56
C ASP A 38 2.46 10.64 -13.41
N VAL A 39 2.37 11.09 -12.24
CA VAL A 39 1.75 12.37 -12.02
C VAL A 39 2.56 13.48 -12.62
N TRP A 40 3.84 13.28 -12.75
CA TRP A 40 4.69 14.31 -13.26
C TRP A 40 4.34 14.75 -14.65
N ARG A 41 3.63 13.96 -15.37
CA ARG A 41 3.37 14.27 -16.70
C ARG A 41 2.66 15.56 -16.91
N PHE A 42 1.46 15.67 -16.52
CA PHE A 42 0.77 16.89 -16.71
C PHE A 42 -0.48 16.95 -15.91
N ARG A 43 -0.62 16.07 -14.98
CA ARG A 43 -1.78 16.13 -14.20
C ARG A 43 -1.44 16.62 -12.87
N ASN A 44 -2.29 17.42 -12.38
CA ASN A 44 -2.13 17.87 -11.04
C ASN A 44 -2.93 17.10 -10.11
N GLU A 45 -3.83 16.31 -10.59
CA GLU A 45 -4.68 15.61 -9.73
C GLU A 45 -4.01 14.47 -9.08
N LYS A 46 -4.32 14.20 -7.86
CA LYS A 46 -3.81 13.09 -7.16
C LYS A 46 -4.85 12.05 -7.13
N GLU A 47 -4.58 10.94 -7.73
CA GLU A 47 -5.52 9.85 -7.72
C GLU A 47 -5.28 9.01 -6.52
N VAL A 48 -6.31 8.73 -5.76
CA VAL A 48 -6.22 7.90 -4.59
C VAL A 48 -6.60 6.50 -5.01
N HIS A 49 -5.73 5.55 -4.76
CA HIS A 49 -5.96 4.17 -5.11
C HIS A 49 -6.20 3.37 -3.85
N GLU A 50 -6.92 2.27 -3.99
CA GLU A 50 -7.15 1.38 -2.88
C GLU A 50 -6.44 0.09 -3.14
N GLY A 51 -5.83 -0.46 -2.12
CA GLY A 51 -5.18 -1.74 -2.24
C GLY A 51 -5.53 -2.61 -1.06
N PHE A 52 -5.33 -3.91 -1.22
CA PHE A 52 -5.50 -4.78 -0.09
C PHE A 52 -4.70 -6.06 -0.27
N PHE A 53 -4.36 -6.67 0.83
CA PHE A 53 -3.70 -7.95 0.86
C PHE A 53 -4.41 -8.82 1.86
N ILE A 54 -4.47 -10.11 1.57
CA ILE A 54 -4.99 -11.07 2.52
C ILE A 54 -3.86 -11.38 3.48
N LEU A 55 -4.08 -11.20 4.76
CA LEU A 55 -3.01 -11.37 5.72
C LEU A 55 -2.34 -12.73 5.67
N ASP A 56 -3.12 -13.76 5.40
CA ASP A 56 -2.55 -15.09 5.35
C ASP A 56 -1.61 -15.28 4.16
N ALA A 57 -1.69 -14.41 3.20
CA ALA A 57 -0.88 -14.55 2.00
C ALA A 57 0.42 -13.75 2.07
N ILE A 58 0.63 -12.99 3.12
CA ILE A 58 1.83 -12.19 3.22
C ILE A 58 2.62 -12.61 4.44
N ALA A 59 3.92 -12.33 4.43
CA ALA A 59 4.75 -12.64 5.57
C ALA A 59 4.69 -11.54 6.60
N GLY A 60 4.47 -10.32 6.18
CA GLY A 60 4.37 -9.22 7.11
C GLY A 60 4.32 -7.90 6.41
N TYR A 61 4.26 -6.83 7.17
CA TYR A 61 4.28 -5.51 6.60
C TYR A 61 4.76 -4.52 7.65
N TYR A 62 5.21 -3.37 7.20
CA TYR A 62 5.59 -2.33 8.15
C TYR A 62 5.37 -0.96 7.52
N ILE A 63 5.25 0.03 8.38
CA ILE A 63 4.96 1.39 7.99
C ILE A 63 6.13 2.29 8.37
N ASN A 64 6.54 3.13 7.44
CA ASN A 64 7.52 4.16 7.72
C ASN A 64 6.84 5.50 7.60
N ARG A 65 7.02 6.33 8.59
CA ARG A 65 6.40 7.64 8.57
C ARG A 65 7.42 8.75 8.24
#